data_5a697f9392f31f91a9d264e2f0a0f834
#
_entry.id   5a697f9392f31f91a9d264e2f0a0f834
#
_cell.length_a   1.000
_cell.length_b   1.000
_cell.length_c   1.000
_cell.angle_alpha   90.00
_cell.angle_beta   90.00
_cell.angle_gamma   90.00
#
_symmetry.space_group_name_H-M   'P 1'
#
loop_
_entity.id
_entity.type
_entity.pdbx_description
1 polymer ?
#
loop_
_entity_poly.entity_id
_entity_poly.type
_entity_poly.pdbx_seq_one_letter_code
_entity_poly.pdbx_strand_id
1 'polypeptide(L)'
;MLSALGSIAFSPSTGVRAPTAARAAVNMAESVPMDPTVLAKYEALDQKGKVMAEYVWVDADLTCRSKCRTLDAKKIPEDPTKLPLWNYDGSSTGQAPGDDSEVIIHPKAIYPDPFRGGDNILVLCDTYTPGGTPLPTNTRAAAAEVFAGDAGGSVEKGTGAWFGLEQEYTLFDLDKVTPLGWPKGGYPGPQGPYYCSAGADRAYGRAISDAHYKACLFAGIAISGTNAEVMPGQWEFQVGPSVGIAAGDDMWMARYLLQRVCEDFQVYVTLDPKPIPGDWNGAGCHTNVSTKEMRAPGGYDVILKAMERLGAPGKQDEHIAAYDISGGEDNKRRLTGAHETAPITKFSWGVANRGCSVRIPRMTEKENCGYFEDRRPASNMDPYVVTGKIMETCVLPDCK
;
A
#
# COMPACT_ATOMS: atom_id res chain seq x y z
N MET A 1 36.45 -62.62 51.31
CA MET A 1 37.05 -63.47 50.24
C MET A 1 36.52 -62.99 48.95
N LEU A 2 37.30 -62.20 48.22
CA LEU A 2 38.03 -62.58 47.02
C LEU A 2 37.14 -63.26 45.99
N SER A 3 36.97 -62.93 44.75
CA SER A 3 37.76 -62.18 43.76
C SER A 3 37.00 -62.30 42.43
N ALA A 4 37.15 -61.41 41.63
CA ALA A 4 37.84 -61.24 40.35
C ALA A 4 36.88 -61.08 39.16
N LEU A 5 36.92 -59.89 38.56
CA LEU A 5 37.48 -59.56 37.27
C LEU A 5 36.87 -60.20 36.01
N GLY A 6 36.36 -59.35 35.19
CA GLY A 6 36.08 -59.57 33.78
C GLY A 6 35.84 -58.28 33.06
N SER A 7 36.95 -57.56 32.71
CA SER A 7 36.88 -56.40 31.80
C SER A 7 36.62 -56.89 30.38
N ILE A 8 35.52 -56.48 29.76
CA ILE A 8 35.36 -56.54 28.31
C ILE A 8 35.49 -55.14 27.75
N ALA A 9 36.59 -54.93 27.07
CA ALA A 9 36.84 -53.73 26.30
C ALA A 9 35.96 -53.75 25.04
N PHE A 10 35.07 -52.76 24.91
CA PHE A 10 34.45 -52.45 23.64
C PHE A 10 35.27 -51.40 22.93
N SER A 11 35.80 -51.76 21.76
CA SER A 11 36.39 -50.83 20.79
C SER A 11 35.31 -49.93 20.20
N PRO A 12 35.52 -48.61 20.08
CA PRO A 12 34.56 -47.77 19.36
C PRO A 12 34.72 -47.97 17.87
N SER A 13 33.64 -48.37 17.18
CA SER A 13 33.54 -48.34 15.74
C SER A 13 33.60 -46.88 15.27
N THR A 14 34.58 -46.60 14.40
CA THR A 14 34.68 -45.33 13.68
C THR A 14 33.51 -45.20 12.71
N GLY A 15 32.40 -44.63 13.19
CA GLY A 15 31.32 -44.15 12.33
C GLY A 15 31.79 -42.93 11.58
N VAL A 16 31.97 -43.07 10.27
CA VAL A 16 32.16 -41.94 9.35
C VAL A 16 30.92 -41.03 9.41
N ARG A 17 31.03 -39.89 10.10
CA ARG A 17 30.04 -38.83 10.00
C ARG A 17 30.07 -38.27 8.58
N ALA A 18 29.00 -38.46 7.83
CA ALA A 18 28.77 -37.69 6.62
C ALA A 18 28.83 -36.17 6.94
N PRO A 19 29.50 -35.35 6.12
CA PRO A 19 29.50 -33.93 6.33
C PRO A 19 28.07 -33.42 6.18
N THR A 20 27.49 -32.92 7.28
CA THR A 20 26.33 -32.05 7.23
C THR A 20 26.76 -30.83 6.43
N ALA A 21 26.32 -30.76 5.18
CA ALA A 21 26.40 -29.53 4.40
C ALA A 21 25.59 -28.48 5.17
N ALA A 22 26.28 -27.68 5.96
CA ALA A 22 25.76 -26.41 6.41
C ALA A 22 25.45 -25.63 5.13
N ARG A 23 24.16 -25.49 4.79
CA ARG A 23 23.72 -24.48 3.84
C ARG A 23 24.21 -23.16 4.43
N ALA A 24 25.27 -22.60 3.87
CA ALA A 24 25.62 -21.22 4.07
C ALA A 24 24.37 -20.43 3.63
N ALA A 25 23.66 -19.86 4.59
CA ALA A 25 22.73 -18.79 4.29
C ALA A 25 23.62 -17.70 3.67
N VAL A 26 23.51 -17.52 2.37
CA VAL A 26 24.13 -16.39 1.69
C VAL A 26 23.44 -15.18 2.27
N ASN A 27 24.12 -14.47 3.15
CA ASN A 27 23.63 -13.21 3.67
C ASN A 27 23.74 -12.21 2.53
N MET A 28 22.67 -12.03 1.78
CA MET A 28 22.66 -11.16 0.59
C MET A 28 23.04 -9.71 0.95
N ALA A 29 22.86 -9.31 2.22
CA ALA A 29 23.27 -8.00 2.74
C ALA A 29 24.80 -7.80 2.76
N GLU A 30 25.61 -8.87 2.80
CA GLU A 30 27.06 -8.75 2.79
C GLU A 30 27.68 -8.70 1.39
N SER A 31 26.92 -8.94 0.34
CA SER A 31 27.45 -9.14 -1.02
C SER A 31 27.49 -7.88 -1.90
N VAL A 32 26.85 -6.77 -1.48
CA VAL A 32 26.83 -5.52 -2.26
C VAL A 32 27.08 -4.33 -1.35
N PRO A 33 28.33 -3.85 -1.25
CA PRO A 33 28.59 -2.59 -0.56
C PRO A 33 28.01 -1.45 -1.37
N MET A 34 26.76 -1.07 -1.07
CA MET A 34 26.13 0.14 -1.62
C MET A 34 26.38 1.27 -0.64
N ASP A 35 27.15 2.25 -1.05
CA ASP A 35 27.33 3.49 -0.33
C ASP A 35 26.47 4.58 -1.02
N PRO A 36 25.30 4.92 -0.46
CA PRO A 36 24.41 5.91 -1.08
C PRO A 36 25.05 7.31 -1.13
N THR A 37 26.08 7.58 -0.32
CA THR A 37 26.79 8.87 -0.36
C THR A 37 27.56 9.08 -1.66
N VAL A 38 27.90 8.01 -2.38
CA VAL A 38 28.52 8.09 -3.70
C VAL A 38 27.62 8.77 -4.72
N LEU A 39 26.30 8.58 -4.63
CA LEU A 39 25.32 9.16 -5.53
C LEU A 39 25.34 10.71 -5.47
N ALA A 40 25.56 11.30 -4.32
CA ALA A 40 25.60 12.76 -4.15
C ALA A 40 26.60 13.47 -5.08
N LYS A 41 27.67 12.78 -5.49
CA LYS A 41 28.65 13.33 -6.46
C LYS A 41 28.04 13.54 -7.85
N TYR A 42 27.06 12.71 -8.21
CA TYR A 42 26.41 12.72 -9.52
C TYR A 42 25.15 13.60 -9.50
N GLU A 43 24.44 13.67 -8.37
CA GLU A 43 23.28 14.53 -8.20
C GLU A 43 23.63 16.01 -8.30
N ALA A 44 24.85 16.39 -7.91
CA ALA A 44 25.36 17.74 -8.04
C ALA A 44 25.69 18.18 -9.49
N LEU A 45 25.66 17.24 -10.48
CA LEU A 45 26.00 17.55 -11.86
C LEU A 45 24.86 18.31 -12.56
N ASP A 46 25.24 19.34 -13.34
CA ASP A 46 24.30 20.07 -14.17
C ASP A 46 23.68 19.18 -15.26
N GLN A 47 22.38 19.09 -15.31
CA GLN A 47 21.59 18.29 -16.27
C GLN A 47 21.42 19.01 -17.64
N LYS A 48 22.04 20.17 -17.88
CA LYS A 48 22.01 20.92 -19.14
C LYS A 48 20.60 21.24 -19.66
N GLY A 49 19.68 21.58 -18.74
CA GLY A 49 18.28 21.87 -19.06
C GLY A 49 17.44 20.65 -19.43
N LYS A 50 17.93 19.46 -19.12
CA LYS A 50 17.17 18.22 -19.23
C LYS A 50 16.63 17.80 -17.86
N VAL A 51 15.56 17.01 -17.87
CA VAL A 51 15.00 16.39 -16.68
C VAL A 51 14.93 14.88 -16.86
N MET A 52 15.10 14.17 -15.77
CA MET A 52 14.81 12.77 -15.65
C MET A 52 13.33 12.63 -15.29
N ALA A 53 12.55 12.03 -16.19
CA ALA A 53 11.14 11.76 -15.98
C ALA A 53 10.95 10.25 -15.75
N GLU A 54 10.68 9.88 -14.51
CA GLU A 54 10.43 8.49 -14.11
C GLU A 54 8.97 8.16 -14.32
N TYR A 55 8.68 7.32 -15.31
CA TYR A 55 7.34 6.81 -15.61
C TYR A 55 7.06 5.61 -14.71
N VAL A 56 6.05 5.72 -13.87
CA VAL A 56 5.64 4.73 -12.88
C VAL A 56 4.29 4.14 -13.29
N TRP A 57 4.16 2.82 -13.26
CA TRP A 57 2.89 2.11 -13.53
C TRP A 57 2.73 0.92 -12.60
N VAL A 58 1.55 0.31 -12.62
CA VAL A 58 1.21 -0.87 -11.83
C VAL A 58 1.14 -2.08 -12.75
N ASP A 59 1.78 -3.18 -12.38
CA ASP A 59 1.78 -4.44 -13.15
C ASP A 59 0.60 -5.35 -12.80
N ALA A 60 0.59 -6.58 -13.34
CA ALA A 60 -0.48 -7.55 -13.11
C ALA A 60 -0.58 -8.04 -11.67
N ASP A 61 0.51 -8.01 -10.92
CA ASP A 61 0.59 -8.43 -9.53
C ASP A 61 0.39 -7.27 -8.54
N LEU A 62 -0.12 -6.14 -9.01
CA LEU A 62 -0.25 -4.89 -8.25
C LEU A 62 1.06 -4.43 -7.62
N THR A 63 2.17 -4.60 -8.35
CA THR A 63 3.50 -4.09 -7.99
C THR A 63 3.83 -2.85 -8.82
N CYS A 64 4.40 -1.83 -8.18
CA CYS A 64 4.88 -0.66 -8.89
C CYS A 64 6.09 -1.00 -9.76
N ARG A 65 6.07 -0.54 -11.01
CA ARG A 65 7.18 -0.62 -11.97
C ARG A 65 7.54 0.78 -12.42
N SER A 66 8.80 0.98 -12.80
CA SER A 66 9.20 2.27 -13.35
C SER A 66 10.31 2.15 -14.39
N LYS A 67 10.40 3.18 -15.22
CA LYS A 67 11.52 3.42 -16.14
C LYS A 67 11.68 4.91 -16.41
N CYS A 68 12.91 5.35 -16.54
CA CYS A 68 13.24 6.76 -16.68
C CYS A 68 13.53 7.15 -18.14
N ARG A 69 13.07 8.33 -18.56
CA ARG A 69 13.43 8.95 -19.83
C ARG A 69 13.87 10.40 -19.65
N THR A 70 14.63 10.88 -20.63
CA THR A 70 15.05 12.29 -20.67
C THR A 70 14.03 13.14 -21.40
N LEU A 71 13.62 14.24 -20.77
CA LEU A 71 12.81 15.28 -21.37
C LEU A 71 13.52 16.64 -21.32
N ASP A 72 13.00 17.62 -22.05
CA ASP A 72 13.46 19.01 -21.98
C ASP A 72 12.68 19.73 -20.87
N ALA A 73 13.38 20.32 -19.92
CA ALA A 73 12.76 21.01 -18.77
C ALA A 73 11.73 22.08 -19.20
N LYS A 74 12.01 22.79 -20.31
CA LYS A 74 11.12 23.83 -20.85
C LYS A 74 9.86 23.30 -21.53
N LYS A 75 9.77 21.96 -21.72
CA LYS A 75 8.66 21.31 -22.43
C LYS A 75 7.82 20.43 -21.53
N ILE A 76 8.02 20.50 -20.23
CA ILE A 76 7.16 19.78 -19.28
C ILE A 76 5.81 20.53 -19.21
N PRO A 77 4.70 19.89 -19.64
CA PRO A 77 3.39 20.51 -19.60
C PRO A 77 2.78 20.45 -18.19
N GLU A 78 1.86 21.35 -17.89
CA GLU A 78 1.03 21.28 -16.69
C GLU A 78 0.05 20.10 -16.76
N ASP A 79 -0.51 19.85 -17.96
CA ASP A 79 -1.40 18.71 -18.22
C ASP A 79 -0.58 17.44 -18.48
N PRO A 80 -0.62 16.44 -17.57
CA PRO A 80 0.15 15.21 -17.70
C PRO A 80 -0.16 14.47 -18.99
N THR A 81 -1.37 14.56 -19.54
CA THR A 81 -1.78 13.87 -20.76
C THR A 81 -1.06 14.37 -22.02
N LYS A 82 -0.36 15.50 -21.93
CA LYS A 82 0.48 16.07 -23.00
C LYS A 82 1.92 15.58 -22.96
N LEU A 83 2.31 14.86 -21.91
CA LEU A 83 3.61 14.17 -21.88
C LEU A 83 3.65 13.05 -22.93
N PRO A 84 4.83 12.74 -23.48
CA PRO A 84 4.95 11.67 -24.47
C PRO A 84 4.50 10.33 -23.91
N LEU A 85 3.71 9.59 -24.69
CA LEU A 85 3.46 8.17 -24.42
C LEU A 85 4.77 7.39 -24.47
N TRP A 86 4.80 6.27 -23.79
CA TRP A 86 5.92 5.34 -23.85
C TRP A 86 5.41 3.90 -23.80
N ASN A 87 6.32 2.93 -23.97
CA ASN A 87 6.01 1.51 -23.99
C ASN A 87 6.95 0.73 -23.09
N TYR A 88 6.61 -0.50 -22.80
CA TYR A 88 7.46 -1.48 -22.13
C TYR A 88 7.09 -2.90 -22.55
N ASP A 89 7.93 -3.87 -22.16
CA ASP A 89 7.70 -5.30 -22.38
C ASP A 89 6.71 -5.85 -21.33
N GLY A 90 5.45 -5.98 -21.72
CA GLY A 90 4.37 -6.49 -20.87
C GLY A 90 4.52 -7.97 -20.50
N SER A 91 5.33 -8.73 -21.23
CA SER A 91 5.56 -10.15 -20.90
C SER A 91 6.35 -10.30 -19.60
N SER A 92 7.22 -9.33 -19.29
CA SER A 92 7.99 -9.27 -18.04
C SER A 92 7.17 -8.80 -16.83
N THR A 93 5.91 -8.37 -17.03
CA THR A 93 5.04 -7.82 -16.00
C THR A 93 3.68 -8.52 -15.90
N GLY A 94 3.53 -9.66 -16.62
CA GLY A 94 2.28 -10.43 -16.65
C GLY A 94 1.12 -9.74 -17.39
N GLN A 95 1.40 -8.73 -18.21
CA GLN A 95 0.40 -7.86 -18.84
C GLN A 95 0.25 -8.07 -20.35
N ALA A 96 1.12 -8.84 -20.99
CA ALA A 96 1.02 -9.21 -22.41
C ALA A 96 1.70 -10.57 -22.69
N PRO A 97 1.33 -11.26 -23.79
CA PRO A 97 2.04 -12.47 -24.21
C PRO A 97 3.41 -12.12 -24.79
N GLY A 98 4.33 -13.10 -24.84
CA GLY A 98 5.71 -12.87 -25.30
C GLY A 98 5.87 -12.60 -26.78
N ASP A 99 4.92 -13.02 -27.62
CA ASP A 99 4.89 -12.86 -29.07
C ASP A 99 4.21 -11.53 -29.53
N ASP A 100 3.52 -10.85 -28.61
CA ASP A 100 2.95 -9.49 -28.79
C ASP A 100 3.04 -8.76 -27.45
N SER A 101 4.27 -8.41 -27.05
CA SER A 101 4.57 -8.02 -25.67
C SER A 101 4.48 -6.51 -25.41
N GLU A 102 4.24 -5.69 -26.41
CA GLU A 102 4.27 -4.24 -26.23
C GLU A 102 3.03 -3.75 -25.46
N VAL A 103 3.27 -3.03 -24.37
CA VAL A 103 2.24 -2.31 -23.60
C VAL A 103 2.56 -0.82 -23.62
N ILE A 104 1.53 0.00 -23.86
CA ILE A 104 1.66 1.46 -23.91
C ILE A 104 1.28 2.05 -22.56
N ILE A 105 2.10 2.96 -22.02
CA ILE A 105 1.82 3.73 -20.82
C ILE A 105 1.42 5.16 -21.14
N HIS A 106 0.30 5.57 -20.56
CA HIS A 106 -0.28 6.90 -20.73
C HIS A 106 -0.12 7.71 -19.44
N PRO A 107 0.58 8.84 -19.47
CA PRO A 107 0.69 9.75 -18.32
C PRO A 107 -0.66 10.22 -17.79
N LYS A 108 -0.82 10.22 -16.46
CA LYS A 108 -2.06 10.61 -15.78
C LYS A 108 -1.85 11.63 -14.67
N ALA A 109 -0.70 11.60 -13.98
CA ALA A 109 -0.35 12.58 -12.97
C ALA A 109 1.16 12.84 -12.97
N ILE A 110 1.55 14.04 -12.57
CA ILE A 110 2.96 14.46 -12.44
C ILE A 110 3.22 14.86 -10.99
N TYR A 111 4.36 14.38 -10.47
CA TYR A 111 4.82 14.69 -9.11
C TYR A 111 6.29 15.15 -9.17
N PRO A 112 6.73 16.14 -8.38
CA PRO A 112 8.15 16.41 -8.14
C PRO A 112 8.86 15.14 -7.64
N ASP A 113 10.05 14.85 -8.17
CA ASP A 113 10.85 13.69 -7.78
C ASP A 113 11.64 13.97 -6.49
N PRO A 114 11.31 13.36 -5.34
CA PRO A 114 12.00 13.62 -4.08
C PRO A 114 13.39 12.98 -3.99
N PHE A 115 13.70 12.02 -4.86
CA PHE A 115 14.97 11.29 -4.84
C PHE A 115 16.05 12.03 -5.62
N ARG A 116 15.69 12.62 -6.77
CA ARG A 116 16.64 13.35 -7.63
C ARG A 116 16.54 14.85 -7.44
N GLY A 117 15.43 15.37 -6.91
CA GLY A 117 15.23 16.80 -6.68
C GLY A 117 15.24 17.65 -7.97
N GLY A 118 15.45 18.96 -7.83
CA GLY A 118 15.48 19.89 -8.95
C GLY A 118 14.19 19.87 -9.76
N ASP A 119 14.33 19.90 -11.10
CA ASP A 119 13.20 19.86 -12.03
C ASP A 119 12.78 18.42 -12.42
N ASN A 120 13.37 17.39 -11.81
CA ASN A 120 13.06 16.00 -12.08
C ASN A 120 11.65 15.63 -11.61
N ILE A 121 10.99 14.73 -12.35
CA ILE A 121 9.58 14.39 -12.13
C ILE A 121 9.33 12.87 -12.08
N LEU A 122 8.33 12.49 -11.30
CA LEU A 122 7.69 11.19 -11.35
C LEU A 122 6.38 11.34 -12.14
N VAL A 123 6.09 10.41 -13.03
CA VAL A 123 4.92 10.43 -13.91
C VAL A 123 4.11 9.17 -13.69
N LEU A 124 2.98 9.28 -12.99
CA LEU A 124 2.07 8.15 -12.85
C LEU A 124 1.38 7.87 -14.17
N CYS A 125 1.38 6.61 -14.58
CA CYS A 125 0.82 6.15 -15.84
C CYS A 125 -0.17 5.00 -15.62
N ASP A 126 -1.13 4.89 -16.52
CA ASP A 126 -1.94 3.70 -16.69
C ASP A 126 -1.59 2.97 -18.01
N THR A 127 -2.12 1.76 -18.23
CA THR A 127 -1.60 0.77 -19.18
C THR A 127 -2.61 0.40 -20.26
N TYR A 128 -2.16 0.36 -21.53
CA TYR A 128 -2.99 0.12 -22.71
C TYR A 128 -2.33 -0.86 -23.69
N THR A 129 -3.16 -1.55 -24.47
CA THR A 129 -2.67 -2.25 -25.66
C THR A 129 -2.13 -1.27 -26.69
N PRO A 130 -1.32 -1.69 -27.68
CA PRO A 130 -0.91 -0.84 -28.81
C PRO A 130 -2.09 -0.26 -29.58
N GLY A 131 -3.24 -0.93 -29.59
CA GLY A 131 -4.50 -0.46 -30.19
C GLY A 131 -5.26 0.57 -29.38
N GLY A 132 -4.78 0.97 -28.18
CA GLY A 132 -5.39 1.99 -27.33
C GLY A 132 -6.52 1.49 -26.44
N THR A 133 -6.70 0.17 -26.30
CA THR A 133 -7.66 -0.41 -25.35
C THR A 133 -6.99 -0.53 -23.97
N PRO A 134 -7.63 -0.09 -22.86
CA PRO A 134 -7.14 -0.32 -21.53
C PRO A 134 -6.90 -1.82 -21.28
N LEU A 135 -5.78 -2.17 -20.64
CA LEU A 135 -5.53 -3.55 -20.23
C LEU A 135 -6.54 -3.99 -19.15
N PRO A 136 -6.86 -5.28 -19.04
CA PRO A 136 -7.68 -5.79 -17.93
C PRO A 136 -7.11 -5.45 -16.54
N THR A 137 -5.81 -5.26 -16.43
CA THR A 137 -5.11 -4.85 -15.22
C THR A 137 -5.08 -3.33 -15.00
N ASN A 138 -5.64 -2.56 -15.92
CA ASN A 138 -5.75 -1.09 -15.80
C ASN A 138 -7.01 -0.71 -15.01
N THR A 139 -6.96 -0.91 -13.71
CA THR A 139 -8.07 -0.58 -12.79
C THR A 139 -8.35 0.91 -12.71
N ARG A 140 -7.33 1.75 -12.99
CA ARG A 140 -7.50 3.21 -13.05
C ARG A 140 -8.48 3.63 -14.14
N ALA A 141 -8.39 3.04 -15.34
CA ALA A 141 -9.29 3.36 -16.44
C ALA A 141 -10.74 2.99 -16.09
N ALA A 142 -10.97 1.80 -15.51
CA ALA A 142 -12.28 1.39 -15.03
C ALA A 142 -12.83 2.34 -13.96
N ALA A 143 -12.01 2.72 -12.98
CA ALA A 143 -12.40 3.69 -11.96
C ALA A 143 -12.73 5.07 -12.57
N ALA A 144 -11.97 5.52 -13.58
CA ALA A 144 -12.24 6.79 -14.24
C ALA A 144 -13.64 6.84 -14.87
N GLU A 145 -14.13 5.71 -15.42
CA GLU A 145 -15.51 5.61 -15.93
C GLU A 145 -16.54 5.72 -14.80
N VAL A 146 -16.28 5.08 -13.65
CA VAL A 146 -17.14 5.19 -12.47
C VAL A 146 -17.20 6.64 -11.98
N PHE A 147 -16.04 7.27 -11.80
CA PHE A 147 -15.97 8.67 -11.35
C PHE A 147 -16.54 9.66 -12.36
N ALA A 148 -16.54 9.36 -13.67
CA ALA A 148 -17.18 10.18 -14.69
C ALA A 148 -18.69 10.33 -14.45
N GLY A 149 -19.35 9.34 -13.84
CA GLY A 149 -20.75 9.40 -13.41
C GLY A 149 -21.02 10.46 -12.33
N ASP A 150 -19.97 10.96 -11.65
CA ASP A 150 -20.04 12.04 -10.65
C ASP A 150 -19.20 13.26 -11.08
N ALA A 151 -19.12 13.56 -12.34
CA ALA A 151 -18.29 14.64 -12.87
C ALA A 151 -16.83 14.59 -12.36
N GLY A 152 -16.28 13.37 -12.26
CA GLY A 152 -14.93 13.11 -11.75
C GLY A 152 -14.78 13.24 -10.23
N GLY A 153 -15.88 13.24 -9.47
CA GLY A 153 -15.88 13.54 -8.05
C GLY A 153 -15.70 15.02 -7.73
N SER A 154 -15.84 15.89 -8.74
CA SER A 154 -15.58 17.34 -8.64
C SER A 154 -16.35 17.99 -7.50
N VAL A 155 -15.66 18.84 -6.72
CA VAL A 155 -16.28 19.67 -5.68
C VAL A 155 -17.26 20.69 -6.26
N GLU A 156 -17.08 21.13 -7.49
CA GLU A 156 -17.94 22.14 -8.10
C GLU A 156 -19.15 21.52 -8.79
N LYS A 157 -18.96 20.49 -9.59
CA LYS A 157 -19.95 19.91 -10.49
C LYS A 157 -20.52 18.57 -10.03
N GLY A 158 -19.77 17.80 -9.24
CA GLY A 158 -20.17 16.52 -8.68
C GLY A 158 -20.53 16.58 -7.21
N THR A 159 -20.56 15.43 -6.56
CA THR A 159 -20.84 15.28 -5.12
C THR A 159 -19.68 15.75 -4.25
N GLY A 160 -18.52 16.04 -4.83
CA GLY A 160 -17.31 16.38 -4.11
C GLY A 160 -16.87 15.24 -3.19
N ALA A 161 -16.85 14.03 -3.73
CA ALA A 161 -16.43 12.84 -3.00
C ALA A 161 -14.97 12.97 -2.55
N TRP A 162 -14.74 12.89 -1.26
CA TRP A 162 -13.44 12.88 -0.61
C TRP A 162 -13.13 11.51 -0.07
N PHE A 163 -11.90 11.08 -0.28
CA PHE A 163 -11.36 9.85 0.28
C PHE A 163 -10.13 10.15 1.14
N GLY A 164 -10.06 9.48 2.29
CA GLY A 164 -8.88 9.42 3.15
C GLY A 164 -8.51 7.96 3.35
N LEU A 165 -7.30 7.58 2.95
CA LEU A 165 -6.83 6.20 2.94
C LEU A 165 -5.76 6.01 4.01
N GLU A 166 -5.97 5.06 4.93
CA GLU A 166 -5.10 4.74 6.06
C GLU A 166 -4.32 3.47 5.73
N GLN A 167 -3.14 3.63 5.11
CA GLN A 167 -2.33 2.52 4.63
C GLN A 167 -1.44 1.97 5.73
N GLU A 168 -1.75 0.78 6.22
CA GLU A 168 -0.85 0.01 7.06
C GLU A 168 0.16 -0.78 6.22
N TYR A 169 1.38 -0.96 6.75
CA TYR A 169 2.45 -1.73 6.15
C TYR A 169 3.37 -2.31 7.21
N THR A 170 4.11 -3.37 6.87
CA THR A 170 5.06 -3.98 7.79
C THR A 170 6.47 -3.99 7.18
N LEU A 171 7.45 -3.59 7.97
CA LEU A 171 8.86 -3.59 7.61
C LEU A 171 9.52 -4.90 8.05
N PHE A 172 10.34 -5.46 7.17
CA PHE A 172 11.10 -6.69 7.39
C PHE A 172 12.57 -6.47 7.08
N ASP A 173 13.44 -7.24 7.70
CA ASP A 173 14.81 -7.40 7.20
C ASP A 173 14.78 -7.92 5.75
N LEU A 174 15.88 -7.81 5.01
CA LEU A 174 15.97 -8.26 3.61
C LEU A 174 15.77 -9.78 3.44
N ASP A 175 15.79 -10.55 4.52
CA ASP A 175 15.44 -11.97 4.51
C ASP A 175 13.95 -12.24 4.21
N LYS A 176 13.10 -11.18 4.29
CA LYS A 176 11.63 -11.21 4.11
C LYS A 176 10.89 -12.14 5.10
N VAL A 177 11.53 -12.49 6.19
CA VAL A 177 11.02 -13.42 7.22
C VAL A 177 10.98 -12.76 8.60
N THR A 178 11.99 -11.95 8.92
CA THR A 178 12.15 -11.32 10.23
C THR A 178 11.59 -9.89 10.20
N PRO A 179 10.47 -9.61 10.88
CA PRO A 179 9.97 -8.25 11.00
C PRO A 179 10.99 -7.36 11.70
N LEU A 180 11.09 -6.11 11.26
CA LEU A 180 12.03 -5.16 11.83
C LEU A 180 11.77 -4.94 13.33
N GLY A 181 12.83 -5.07 14.13
CA GLY A 181 12.75 -4.95 15.60
C GLY A 181 12.33 -6.22 16.33
N TRP A 182 12.13 -7.34 15.65
CA TRP A 182 11.92 -8.62 16.31
C TRP A 182 13.25 -9.21 16.81
N PRO A 183 13.25 -9.86 18.00
CA PRO A 183 14.45 -10.51 18.51
C PRO A 183 14.90 -11.64 17.58
N LYS A 184 16.20 -11.72 17.29
CA LYS A 184 16.75 -12.83 16.50
C LYS A 184 16.54 -14.16 17.23
N GLY A 185 15.83 -15.10 16.59
CA GLY A 185 15.57 -16.43 17.12
C GLY A 185 14.47 -16.49 18.21
N GLY A 186 13.63 -15.46 18.31
CA GLY A 186 12.54 -15.40 19.28
C GLY A 186 11.37 -14.53 18.80
N TYR A 187 10.48 -14.26 19.74
CA TYR A 187 9.33 -13.37 19.53
C TYR A 187 9.49 -12.12 20.40
N PRO A 188 8.96 -10.95 19.99
CA PRO A 188 8.90 -9.76 20.82
C PRO A 188 7.90 -9.97 21.97
N GLY A 189 7.81 -9.00 22.86
CA GLY A 189 6.72 -8.93 23.85
C GLY A 189 5.35 -8.83 23.17
N PRO A 190 4.26 -9.01 23.94
CA PRO A 190 2.90 -8.88 23.39
C PRO A 190 2.71 -7.56 22.65
N GLN A 191 1.91 -7.58 21.58
CA GLN A 191 1.57 -6.36 20.85
C GLN A 191 0.75 -5.38 21.70
N GLY A 192 0.75 -4.10 21.29
CA GLY A 192 0.10 -3.02 22.00
C GLY A 192 1.06 -1.91 22.44
N PRO A 193 2.17 -2.17 23.18
CA PRO A 193 3.11 -1.12 23.59
C PRO A 193 3.82 -0.39 22.46
N TYR A 194 3.74 -0.90 21.25
CA TYR A 194 4.38 -0.36 20.04
C TYR A 194 3.50 0.72 19.36
N TYR A 195 2.19 0.73 19.63
CA TYR A 195 1.26 1.68 19.05
C TYR A 195 1.60 3.11 19.46
N CYS A 196 1.84 3.98 18.46
CA CYS A 196 2.26 5.37 18.64
C CYS A 196 3.45 5.54 19.58
N SER A 197 4.31 4.55 19.67
CA SER A 197 5.38 4.45 20.69
C SER A 197 6.54 5.40 20.42
N ALA A 198 7.31 5.65 21.48
CA ALA A 198 8.59 6.35 21.45
C ALA A 198 9.61 5.56 22.25
N GLY A 199 10.87 5.57 21.81
CA GLY A 199 11.97 4.85 22.42
C GLY A 199 12.59 3.80 21.51
N ALA A 200 13.90 3.56 21.67
CA ALA A 200 14.66 2.64 20.83
C ALA A 200 14.25 1.16 21.01
N ASP A 201 13.57 0.86 22.09
CA ASP A 201 13.07 -0.47 22.43
C ASP A 201 11.67 -0.76 21.90
N ARG A 202 11.03 0.20 21.21
CA ARG A 202 9.61 0.08 20.79
C ARG A 202 9.33 0.63 19.39
N ALA A 203 9.97 1.72 18.98
CA ALA A 203 9.72 2.37 17.69
C ALA A 203 10.78 1.94 16.67
N TYR A 204 10.47 0.88 15.92
CA TYR A 204 11.37 0.34 14.91
C TYR A 204 10.98 0.86 13.51
N GLY A 205 11.95 1.42 12.77
CA GLY A 205 11.71 1.94 11.42
C GLY A 205 11.22 3.39 11.34
N ARG A 206 11.25 4.18 12.45
CA ARG A 206 10.82 5.59 12.44
C ARG A 206 11.51 6.43 11.36
N ALA A 207 12.80 6.25 11.16
CA ALA A 207 13.53 7.01 10.14
C ALA A 207 13.00 6.74 8.72
N ILE A 208 12.52 5.52 8.45
CA ILE A 208 11.90 5.13 7.18
C ILE A 208 10.55 5.84 7.03
N SER A 209 9.71 5.80 8.07
CA SER A 209 8.42 6.48 8.10
C SER A 209 8.57 8.00 7.91
N ASP A 210 9.51 8.63 8.62
CA ASP A 210 9.78 10.07 8.51
C ASP A 210 10.31 10.45 7.12
N ALA A 211 11.21 9.65 6.54
CA ALA A 211 11.74 9.86 5.20
C ALA A 211 10.64 9.74 4.14
N HIS A 212 9.80 8.71 4.24
CA HIS A 212 8.65 8.53 3.36
C HIS A 212 7.66 9.70 3.48
N TYR A 213 7.31 10.10 4.70
CA TYR A 213 6.42 11.25 4.94
C TYR A 213 6.95 12.52 4.27
N LYS A 214 8.26 12.79 4.44
CA LYS A 214 8.94 13.93 3.83
C LYS A 214 8.95 13.85 2.31
N ALA A 215 9.20 12.67 1.75
CA ALA A 215 9.17 12.44 0.30
C ALA A 215 7.77 12.68 -0.28
N CYS A 216 6.72 12.22 0.38
CA CYS A 216 5.33 12.48 -0.01
C CYS A 216 4.98 13.97 0.02
N LEU A 217 5.38 14.69 1.07
CA LEU A 217 5.17 16.14 1.15
C LEU A 217 5.88 16.87 0.02
N PHE A 218 7.14 16.50 -0.29
CA PHE A 218 7.90 17.11 -1.40
C PHE A 218 7.23 16.84 -2.75
N ALA A 219 6.74 15.63 -2.96
CA ALA A 219 6.03 15.23 -4.17
C ALA A 219 4.64 15.90 -4.31
N GLY A 220 4.14 16.57 -3.27
CA GLY A 220 2.83 17.21 -3.27
C GLY A 220 1.67 16.24 -3.09
N ILE A 221 1.93 15.01 -2.63
CA ILE A 221 0.89 14.06 -2.25
C ILE A 221 0.16 14.58 -1.00
N ALA A 222 -1.16 14.43 -0.97
CA ALA A 222 -1.99 14.83 0.15
C ALA A 222 -1.80 13.89 1.36
N ILE A 223 -0.55 13.71 1.82
CA ILE A 223 -0.26 12.92 3.02
C ILE A 223 -0.64 13.72 4.25
N SER A 224 -1.41 13.12 5.17
CA SER A 224 -1.97 13.80 6.34
C SER A 224 -1.41 13.33 7.68
N GLY A 225 -0.78 12.15 7.72
CA GLY A 225 -0.22 11.65 8.97
C GLY A 225 0.54 10.33 8.82
N THR A 226 1.18 9.92 9.92
CA THR A 226 1.81 8.61 10.09
C THR A 226 1.84 8.23 11.56
N ASN A 227 1.77 6.96 11.86
CA ASN A 227 1.93 6.41 13.21
C ASN A 227 2.51 4.99 13.17
N ALA A 228 3.16 4.60 14.27
CA ALA A 228 3.52 3.21 14.50
C ALA A 228 2.29 2.43 14.95
N GLU A 229 2.18 1.18 14.49
CA GLU A 229 1.08 0.27 14.79
C GLU A 229 1.38 -0.67 15.95
N VAL A 230 0.40 -1.53 16.30
CA VAL A 230 0.45 -2.35 17.52
C VAL A 230 1.47 -3.47 17.46
N MET A 231 1.94 -3.85 16.27
CA MET A 231 2.99 -4.85 16.05
C MET A 231 4.34 -4.15 15.79
N PRO A 232 5.49 -4.67 16.32
CA PRO A 232 6.80 -4.12 16.02
C PRO A 232 7.09 -4.12 14.52
N GLY A 233 7.63 -3.00 14.00
CA GLY A 233 7.92 -2.85 12.57
C GLY A 233 6.69 -2.60 11.70
N GLN A 234 5.50 -2.52 12.29
CA GLN A 234 4.27 -2.13 11.60
C GLN A 234 4.03 -0.63 11.75
N TRP A 235 3.68 0.01 10.65
CA TRP A 235 3.42 1.44 10.54
C TRP A 235 2.21 1.70 9.67
N GLU A 236 1.65 2.89 9.81
CA GLU A 236 0.58 3.42 9.00
C GLU A 236 0.95 4.81 8.47
N PHE A 237 0.55 5.11 7.24
CA PHE A 237 0.48 6.49 6.74
C PHE A 237 -0.91 6.78 6.19
N GLN A 238 -1.34 8.05 6.24
CA GLN A 238 -2.65 8.48 5.77
C GLN A 238 -2.51 9.41 4.57
N VAL A 239 -3.21 9.08 3.48
CA VAL A 239 -3.33 9.91 2.26
C VAL A 239 -4.74 10.47 2.17
N GLY A 240 -4.85 11.76 2.02
CA GLY A 240 -6.12 12.45 1.87
C GLY A 240 -6.32 13.57 2.89
N PRO A 241 -7.48 14.27 2.83
CA PRO A 241 -8.57 13.99 1.90
C PRO A 241 -8.22 14.35 0.46
N SER A 242 -8.31 13.39 -0.45
CA SER A 242 -8.14 13.58 -1.88
C SER A 242 -9.48 13.47 -2.62
N VAL A 243 -9.64 14.19 -3.73
CA VAL A 243 -10.91 14.30 -4.45
C VAL A 243 -10.99 13.26 -5.57
N GLY A 244 -12.03 12.43 -5.55
CA GLY A 244 -12.34 11.49 -6.61
C GLY A 244 -11.18 10.53 -6.90
N ILE A 245 -10.85 10.36 -8.18
CA ILE A 245 -9.82 9.41 -8.63
C ILE A 245 -8.41 9.76 -8.15
N ALA A 246 -8.14 11.02 -7.80
CA ALA A 246 -6.83 11.46 -7.30
C ALA A 246 -6.43 10.73 -6.02
N ALA A 247 -7.38 10.23 -5.23
CA ALA A 247 -7.09 9.41 -4.05
C ALA A 247 -6.31 8.13 -4.40
N GLY A 248 -6.68 7.49 -5.52
CA GLY A 248 -5.96 6.32 -6.04
C GLY A 248 -4.59 6.69 -6.61
N ASP A 249 -4.50 7.81 -7.33
CA ASP A 249 -3.23 8.30 -7.89
C ASP A 249 -2.22 8.59 -6.77
N ASP A 250 -2.62 9.34 -5.76
CA ASP A 250 -1.79 9.70 -4.61
C ASP A 250 -1.37 8.46 -3.80
N MET A 251 -2.29 7.50 -3.59
CA MET A 251 -1.96 6.27 -2.87
C MET A 251 -0.95 5.40 -3.61
N TRP A 252 -1.11 5.20 -4.92
CA TRP A 252 -0.14 4.45 -5.70
C TRP A 252 1.23 5.13 -5.74
N MET A 253 1.26 6.45 -5.88
CA MET A 253 2.52 7.18 -5.82
C MET A 253 3.14 7.12 -4.42
N ALA A 254 2.37 7.25 -3.34
CA ALA A 254 2.85 7.09 -1.97
C ALA A 254 3.44 5.69 -1.72
N ARG A 255 2.82 4.63 -2.23
CA ARG A 255 3.36 3.26 -2.17
C ARG A 255 4.68 3.13 -2.94
N TYR A 256 4.78 3.73 -4.13
CA TYR A 256 6.03 3.77 -4.90
C TYR A 256 7.14 4.47 -4.11
N LEU A 257 6.84 5.64 -3.53
CA LEU A 257 7.80 6.38 -2.71
C LEU A 257 8.25 5.58 -1.49
N LEU A 258 7.34 4.85 -0.83
CA LEU A 258 7.69 4.00 0.30
C LEU A 258 8.66 2.88 -0.11
N GLN A 259 8.40 2.21 -1.23
CA GLN A 259 9.30 1.17 -1.75
C GLN A 259 10.68 1.74 -2.05
N ARG A 260 10.78 2.92 -2.71
CA ARG A 260 12.03 3.58 -3.03
C ARG A 260 12.81 4.02 -1.78
N VAL A 261 12.13 4.57 -0.77
CA VAL A 261 12.75 4.88 0.53
C VAL A 261 13.28 3.61 1.18
N CYS A 262 12.54 2.52 1.14
CA CYS A 262 13.01 1.24 1.68
C CYS A 262 14.23 0.67 0.96
N GLU A 263 14.42 0.95 -0.34
CA GLU A 263 15.67 0.62 -1.06
C GLU A 263 16.89 1.30 -0.42
N ASP A 264 16.77 2.60 -0.11
CA ASP A 264 17.86 3.38 0.50
C ASP A 264 18.21 2.88 1.92
N PHE A 265 17.21 2.44 2.67
CA PHE A 265 17.39 1.88 4.01
C PHE A 265 17.71 0.37 4.01
N GLN A 266 17.71 -0.29 2.85
CA GLN A 266 17.90 -1.74 2.71
C GLN A 266 16.96 -2.56 3.60
N VAL A 267 15.69 -2.20 3.59
CA VAL A 267 14.61 -2.84 4.33
C VAL A 267 13.53 -3.29 3.34
N TYR A 268 12.96 -4.46 3.57
CA TYR A 268 11.82 -4.93 2.79
C TYR A 268 10.52 -4.44 3.40
N VAL A 269 9.64 -3.87 2.58
CA VAL A 269 8.27 -3.49 2.98
C VAL A 269 7.26 -4.42 2.34
N THR A 270 6.26 -4.82 3.12
CA THR A 270 5.14 -5.62 2.63
C THR A 270 3.80 -4.94 2.92
N LEU A 271 2.88 -5.10 1.97
CA LEU A 271 1.46 -4.76 2.12
C LEU A 271 0.60 -6.03 2.33
N ASP A 272 1.21 -7.16 2.68
CA ASP A 272 0.44 -8.38 2.99
C ASP A 272 -0.50 -8.11 4.18
N PRO A 273 -1.82 -8.38 4.06
CA PRO A 273 -2.79 -8.10 5.13
C PRO A 273 -2.63 -8.96 6.37
N LYS A 274 -1.86 -10.02 6.31
CA LYS A 274 -1.52 -10.88 7.47
C LYS A 274 -0.09 -11.42 7.33
N PRO A 275 0.93 -10.56 7.43
CA PRO A 275 2.31 -10.94 7.15
C PRO A 275 2.87 -11.94 8.17
N ILE A 276 2.35 -11.91 9.40
CA ILE A 276 2.73 -12.84 10.46
C ILE A 276 1.53 -13.70 10.85
N PRO A 277 1.62 -15.03 10.71
CA PRO A 277 0.54 -15.94 11.10
C PRO A 277 0.37 -16.00 12.63
N GLY A 278 -0.79 -16.45 13.08
CA GLY A 278 -1.11 -16.60 14.51
C GLY A 278 -1.74 -15.34 15.11
N ASP A 279 -1.55 -15.16 16.43
CA ASP A 279 -2.17 -14.09 17.22
C ASP A 279 -1.41 -12.76 17.14
N TRP A 280 -1.21 -12.30 15.90
CA TRP A 280 -0.60 -11.03 15.58
C TRP A 280 -1.55 -10.13 14.77
N ASN A 281 -1.37 -8.82 14.86
CA ASN A 281 -2.17 -7.86 14.12
C ASN A 281 -2.09 -8.10 12.61
N GLY A 282 -3.20 -7.86 11.91
CA GLY A 282 -3.21 -7.75 10.45
C GLY A 282 -2.89 -6.32 10.00
N ALA A 283 -2.93 -6.11 8.70
CA ALA A 283 -2.74 -4.80 8.09
C ALA A 283 -3.92 -4.48 7.15
N GLY A 284 -4.49 -3.29 7.27
CA GLY A 284 -5.57 -2.78 6.46
C GLY A 284 -5.18 -1.56 5.64
N CYS A 285 -6.09 -1.14 4.76
CA CYS A 285 -6.09 0.18 4.18
C CYS A 285 -7.49 0.77 4.36
N HIS A 286 -7.77 1.24 5.58
CA HIS A 286 -9.07 1.78 5.92
C HIS A 286 -9.41 2.96 5.03
N THR A 287 -10.67 3.03 4.61
CA THR A 287 -11.09 4.01 3.62
C THR A 287 -12.15 4.92 4.22
N ASN A 288 -11.75 6.16 4.51
CA ASN A 288 -12.64 7.24 4.94
C ASN A 288 -13.33 7.84 3.73
N VAL A 289 -14.62 8.11 3.84
CA VAL A 289 -15.47 8.56 2.73
C VAL A 289 -16.37 9.70 3.17
N SER A 290 -16.42 10.78 2.39
CA SER A 290 -17.34 11.89 2.61
C SER A 290 -17.74 12.55 1.29
N THR A 291 -18.96 13.10 1.24
CA THR A 291 -19.44 13.95 0.14
C THR A 291 -19.78 15.35 0.66
N LYS A 292 -20.06 16.29 -0.24
CA LYS A 292 -20.55 17.63 0.18
C LYS A 292 -21.77 17.52 1.09
N GLU A 293 -22.72 16.65 0.75
CA GLU A 293 -23.93 16.45 1.56
C GLU A 293 -23.61 15.83 2.92
N MET A 294 -22.71 14.86 2.99
CA MET A 294 -22.28 14.27 4.25
C MET A 294 -21.59 15.28 5.16
N ARG A 295 -20.88 16.26 4.59
CA ARG A 295 -20.20 17.35 5.33
C ARG A 295 -21.11 18.52 5.68
N ALA A 296 -22.29 18.62 5.08
CA ALA A 296 -23.26 19.67 5.36
C ALA A 296 -24.06 19.38 6.65
N PRO A 297 -24.66 20.39 7.28
CA PRO A 297 -25.57 20.17 8.41
C PRO A 297 -26.67 19.16 8.05
N GLY A 298 -26.86 18.12 8.88
CA GLY A 298 -27.81 17.03 8.60
C GLY A 298 -27.21 15.89 7.76
N GLY A 299 -25.94 15.98 7.37
CA GLY A 299 -25.26 14.97 6.55
C GLY A 299 -25.13 13.59 7.20
N TYR A 300 -25.38 13.48 8.51
CA TYR A 300 -25.43 12.21 9.21
C TYR A 300 -26.50 11.27 8.63
N ASP A 301 -27.65 11.80 8.23
CA ASP A 301 -28.71 10.99 7.57
C ASP A 301 -28.26 10.44 6.21
N VAL A 302 -27.41 11.18 5.48
CA VAL A 302 -26.81 10.69 4.22
C VAL A 302 -25.83 9.55 4.50
N ILE A 303 -25.06 9.68 5.60
CA ILE A 303 -24.16 8.60 6.04
C ILE A 303 -24.94 7.35 6.43
N LEU A 304 -26.08 7.49 7.16
CA LEU A 304 -26.92 6.35 7.53
C LEU A 304 -27.48 5.63 6.28
N LYS A 305 -27.90 6.36 5.25
CA LYS A 305 -28.31 5.75 3.96
C LYS A 305 -27.17 4.97 3.31
N ALA A 306 -25.91 5.47 3.38
CA ALA A 306 -24.77 4.72 2.91
C ALA A 306 -24.57 3.41 3.69
N MET A 307 -24.80 3.40 5.02
CA MET A 307 -24.77 2.18 5.83
C MET A 307 -25.84 1.16 5.41
N GLU A 308 -27.06 1.62 5.13
CA GLU A 308 -28.13 0.76 4.61
C GLU A 308 -27.74 0.11 3.27
N ARG A 309 -27.14 0.88 2.37
CA ARG A 309 -26.69 0.38 1.04
C ARG A 309 -25.56 -0.63 1.19
N LEU A 310 -24.56 -0.36 2.02
CA LEU A 310 -23.45 -1.29 2.27
C LEU A 310 -23.91 -2.58 2.95
N GLY A 311 -24.96 -2.51 3.77
CA GLY A 311 -25.57 -3.64 4.44
C GLY A 311 -26.65 -4.37 3.63
N ALA A 312 -26.96 -3.94 2.41
CA ALA A 312 -27.96 -4.60 1.58
C ALA A 312 -27.54 -6.03 1.20
N PRO A 313 -28.50 -6.95 0.96
CA PRO A 313 -28.20 -8.33 0.61
C PRO A 313 -27.20 -8.45 -0.54
N GLY A 314 -26.16 -9.27 -0.36
CA GLY A 314 -25.09 -9.52 -1.33
C GLY A 314 -23.98 -8.45 -1.35
N LYS A 315 -24.20 -7.26 -0.82
CA LYS A 315 -23.20 -6.17 -0.87
C LYS A 315 -21.95 -6.47 -0.03
N GLN A 316 -22.10 -7.17 1.10
CA GLN A 316 -20.93 -7.59 1.88
C GLN A 316 -19.96 -8.42 1.02
N ASP A 317 -20.45 -9.43 0.33
CA ASP A 317 -19.61 -10.32 -0.46
C ASP A 317 -19.01 -9.60 -1.68
N GLU A 318 -19.78 -8.74 -2.35
CA GLU A 318 -19.29 -7.92 -3.46
C GLU A 318 -18.13 -6.99 -3.03
N HIS A 319 -18.26 -6.34 -1.87
CA HIS A 319 -17.23 -5.45 -1.36
C HIS A 319 -15.99 -6.24 -0.89
N ILE A 320 -16.17 -7.35 -0.16
CA ILE A 320 -15.05 -8.20 0.25
C ILE A 320 -14.25 -8.69 -0.95
N ALA A 321 -14.92 -9.11 -2.03
CA ALA A 321 -14.25 -9.55 -3.26
C ALA A 321 -13.44 -8.42 -3.94
N ALA A 322 -13.80 -7.17 -3.73
CA ALA A 322 -13.12 -5.98 -4.27
C ALA A 322 -12.01 -5.43 -3.36
N TYR A 323 -11.92 -5.90 -2.11
CA TYR A 323 -11.16 -5.26 -1.05
C TYR A 323 -9.80 -5.89 -0.74
N ASP A 324 -9.41 -6.88 -1.53
CA ASP A 324 -8.04 -7.37 -1.64
C ASP A 324 -7.74 -7.86 -3.06
N ILE A 325 -6.47 -8.18 -3.35
CA ILE A 325 -6.03 -8.59 -4.70
C ILE A 325 -6.42 -10.02 -5.06
N SER A 326 -6.87 -10.81 -4.10
CA SER A 326 -7.20 -12.23 -4.25
C SER A 326 -8.70 -12.53 -4.20
N GLY A 327 -9.54 -11.50 -4.42
CA GLY A 327 -10.99 -11.65 -4.42
C GLY A 327 -11.60 -11.95 -3.04
N GLY A 328 -10.99 -11.48 -1.98
CA GLY A 328 -11.41 -11.64 -0.58
C GLY A 328 -10.67 -12.74 0.18
N GLU A 329 -9.84 -13.55 -0.48
CA GLU A 329 -9.13 -14.66 0.17
C GLU A 329 -8.07 -14.16 1.16
N ASP A 330 -7.37 -13.07 0.85
CA ASP A 330 -6.38 -12.47 1.74
C ASP A 330 -7.04 -11.87 2.99
N ASN A 331 -8.18 -11.24 2.84
CA ASN A 331 -8.94 -10.68 3.94
C ASN A 331 -9.49 -11.75 4.91
N LYS A 332 -9.67 -13.01 4.49
CA LYS A 332 -10.03 -14.11 5.39
C LYS A 332 -8.99 -14.32 6.48
N ARG A 333 -7.71 -14.06 6.18
CA ARG A 333 -6.61 -14.16 7.16
C ARG A 333 -6.63 -13.03 8.18
N ARG A 334 -7.20 -11.86 7.81
CA ARG A 334 -7.22 -10.63 8.62
C ARG A 334 -8.55 -10.40 9.33
N LEU A 335 -9.69 -10.50 8.62
CA LEU A 335 -11.03 -10.18 9.14
C LEU A 335 -11.62 -11.35 9.94
N THR A 336 -11.08 -11.59 11.12
CA THR A 336 -11.41 -12.74 11.97
C THR A 336 -12.40 -12.42 13.09
N GLY A 337 -12.69 -11.14 13.34
CA GLY A 337 -13.43 -10.67 14.51
C GLY A 337 -12.55 -10.46 15.74
N ALA A 338 -11.23 -10.66 15.62
CA ALA A 338 -10.22 -10.31 16.61
C ALA A 338 -9.36 -9.14 16.12
N HIS A 339 -8.48 -8.61 16.97
CA HIS A 339 -7.55 -7.52 16.61
C HIS A 339 -8.24 -6.32 15.93
N GLU A 340 -9.32 -5.85 16.54
CA GLU A 340 -10.10 -4.68 16.09
C GLU A 340 -10.69 -4.82 14.68
N THR A 341 -11.00 -6.06 14.23
CA THR A 341 -11.69 -6.35 12.98
C THR A 341 -13.08 -6.92 13.21
N ALA A 342 -14.00 -6.67 12.26
CA ALA A 342 -15.25 -7.41 12.18
C ALA A 342 -15.04 -8.79 11.54
N PRO A 343 -15.87 -9.82 11.86
CA PRO A 343 -15.87 -11.07 11.10
C PRO A 343 -16.21 -10.83 9.62
N ILE A 344 -15.46 -11.44 8.71
CA ILE A 344 -15.62 -11.28 7.26
C ILE A 344 -17.02 -11.64 6.74
N THR A 345 -17.72 -12.54 7.45
CA THR A 345 -19.00 -13.11 7.02
C THR A 345 -20.21 -12.23 7.26
N LYS A 346 -20.04 -11.10 7.95
CA LYS A 346 -21.17 -10.25 8.36
C LYS A 346 -20.83 -8.78 8.28
N PHE A 347 -21.65 -8.01 7.55
CA PHE A 347 -21.61 -6.56 7.60
C PHE A 347 -22.12 -6.05 8.96
N SER A 348 -21.44 -5.08 9.51
CA SER A 348 -21.84 -4.34 10.71
C SER A 348 -21.30 -2.92 10.66
N TRP A 349 -21.98 -2.00 11.32
CA TRP A 349 -21.47 -0.66 11.52
C TRP A 349 -21.79 -0.16 12.92
N GLY A 350 -21.09 0.87 13.37
CA GLY A 350 -21.34 1.47 14.69
C GLY A 350 -20.54 2.74 14.91
N VAL A 351 -21.03 3.57 15.84
CA VAL A 351 -20.35 4.81 16.23
C VAL A 351 -19.19 4.50 17.17
N ALA A 352 -18.01 4.98 16.82
CA ALA A 352 -16.76 4.79 17.58
C ALA A 352 -16.43 3.31 17.89
N ASN A 353 -16.97 2.37 17.12
CA ASN A 353 -16.77 0.94 17.32
C ASN A 353 -15.79 0.35 16.31
N ARG A 354 -14.58 0.00 16.76
CA ARG A 354 -13.53 -0.60 15.92
C ARG A 354 -13.78 -2.07 15.59
N GLY A 355 -14.67 -2.77 16.28
CA GLY A 355 -15.10 -4.15 16.00
C GLY A 355 -16.15 -4.28 14.90
N CYS A 356 -16.48 -3.19 14.19
CA CYS A 356 -17.43 -3.20 13.08
C CYS A 356 -16.75 -3.12 11.71
N SER A 357 -17.46 -3.54 10.66
CA SER A 357 -17.03 -3.40 9.25
C SER A 357 -16.87 -1.93 8.87
N VAL A 358 -17.79 -1.07 9.33
CA VAL A 358 -17.76 0.38 9.10
C VAL A 358 -17.89 1.11 10.42
N ARG A 359 -17.00 2.06 10.66
CA ARG A 359 -17.03 2.95 11.81
C ARG A 359 -17.49 4.34 11.40
N ILE A 360 -18.45 4.88 12.14
CA ILE A 360 -18.79 6.29 12.08
C ILE A 360 -18.06 6.98 13.25
N PRO A 361 -17.24 8.02 13.01
CA PRO A 361 -16.57 8.73 14.09
C PRO A 361 -17.57 9.35 15.09
N ARG A 362 -17.21 9.39 16.37
CA ARG A 362 -18.02 10.01 17.42
C ARG A 362 -18.36 11.49 17.12
N MET A 363 -17.42 12.21 16.52
CA MET A 363 -17.64 13.61 16.18
C MET A 363 -18.64 13.76 15.03
N THR A 364 -18.64 12.85 14.05
CA THR A 364 -19.64 12.84 12.97
C THR A 364 -21.06 12.72 13.51
N GLU A 365 -21.31 11.81 14.48
CA GLU A 365 -22.61 11.71 15.16
C GLU A 365 -22.93 12.98 15.93
N LYS A 366 -21.99 13.51 16.71
CA LYS A 366 -22.18 14.68 17.56
C LYS A 366 -22.46 15.96 16.77
N GLU A 367 -21.74 16.16 15.67
CA GLU A 367 -21.85 17.34 14.79
C GLU A 367 -22.96 17.18 13.75
N ASN A 368 -23.56 16.00 13.66
CA ASN A 368 -24.60 15.65 12.70
C ASN A 368 -24.13 15.81 11.23
N CYS A 369 -22.83 15.68 10.98
CA CYS A 369 -22.21 15.72 9.64
C CYS A 369 -20.77 15.23 9.72
N GLY A 370 -20.18 14.81 8.58
CA GLY A 370 -18.78 14.40 8.53
C GLY A 370 -18.51 13.27 7.53
N TYR A 371 -18.05 12.11 8.00
CA TYR A 371 -17.59 10.99 7.17
C TYR A 371 -17.83 9.64 7.88
N PHE A 372 -17.69 8.56 7.12
CA PHE A 372 -17.60 7.19 7.65
C PHE A 372 -16.28 6.54 7.21
N GLU A 373 -15.85 5.52 7.94
CA GLU A 373 -14.63 4.74 7.68
C GLU A 373 -15.00 3.28 7.38
N ASP A 374 -14.75 2.83 6.16
CA ASP A 374 -14.80 1.40 5.81
C ASP A 374 -13.48 0.73 6.22
N ARG A 375 -13.54 -0.18 7.19
CA ARG A 375 -12.39 -0.85 7.79
C ARG A 375 -12.10 -2.20 7.15
N ARG A 376 -12.91 -2.62 6.16
CA ARG A 376 -12.78 -3.90 5.49
C ARG A 376 -11.64 -3.98 4.47
N PRO A 377 -11.23 -2.91 3.74
CA PRO A 377 -10.19 -3.02 2.75
C PRO A 377 -8.86 -3.46 3.36
N ALA A 378 -8.22 -4.44 2.72
CA ALA A 378 -6.91 -4.97 3.10
C ALA A 378 -5.78 -4.01 2.72
N SER A 379 -4.63 -4.12 3.36
CA SER A 379 -3.46 -3.28 3.06
C SER A 379 -2.96 -3.41 1.62
N ASN A 380 -3.15 -4.60 0.98
CA ASN A 380 -2.79 -4.85 -0.41
C ASN A 380 -3.90 -4.51 -1.42
N MET A 381 -4.99 -3.88 -0.98
CA MET A 381 -6.10 -3.51 -1.87
C MET A 381 -5.65 -2.60 -3.01
N ASP A 382 -6.37 -2.63 -4.13
CA ASP A 382 -6.26 -1.63 -5.18
C ASP A 382 -7.13 -0.40 -4.86
N PRO A 383 -6.52 0.79 -4.65
CA PRO A 383 -7.27 1.98 -4.26
C PRO A 383 -8.30 2.44 -5.31
N TYR A 384 -8.06 2.18 -6.59
CA TYR A 384 -9.04 2.50 -7.65
C TYR A 384 -10.27 1.61 -7.56
N VAL A 385 -10.05 0.31 -7.33
CA VAL A 385 -11.15 -0.67 -7.20
C VAL A 385 -11.98 -0.38 -5.94
N VAL A 386 -11.33 -0.13 -4.81
CA VAL A 386 -12.01 0.15 -3.54
C VAL A 386 -12.82 1.44 -3.60
N THR A 387 -12.19 2.54 -4.02
CA THR A 387 -12.88 3.84 -4.09
C THR A 387 -14.00 3.84 -5.13
N GLY A 388 -13.76 3.21 -6.30
CA GLY A 388 -14.80 3.04 -7.33
C GLY A 388 -15.98 2.22 -6.82
N LYS A 389 -15.74 1.11 -6.10
CA LYS A 389 -16.81 0.26 -5.55
C LYS A 389 -17.65 0.99 -4.49
N ILE A 390 -17.01 1.81 -3.66
CA ILE A 390 -17.71 2.65 -2.69
C ILE A 390 -18.54 3.73 -3.40
N MET A 391 -18.00 4.36 -4.45
CA MET A 391 -18.77 5.32 -5.28
C MET A 391 -20.03 4.69 -5.84
N GLU A 392 -19.93 3.54 -6.49
CA GLU A 392 -21.06 2.81 -7.07
C GLU A 392 -22.15 2.49 -6.04
N THR A 393 -21.74 2.09 -4.83
CA THR A 393 -22.70 1.67 -3.80
C THR A 393 -23.27 2.83 -3.00
N CYS A 394 -22.43 3.79 -2.60
CA CYS A 394 -22.80 4.79 -1.60
C CYS A 394 -23.18 6.15 -2.19
N VAL A 395 -22.62 6.52 -3.35
CA VAL A 395 -22.69 7.89 -3.89
C VAL A 395 -23.52 7.97 -5.18
N LEU A 396 -23.17 7.22 -6.20
CA LEU A 396 -23.82 7.29 -7.53
C LEU A 396 -25.34 7.00 -7.54
N PRO A 397 -25.92 6.20 -6.65
CA PRO A 397 -27.38 6.03 -6.60
C PRO A 397 -28.15 7.33 -6.37
N ASP A 398 -27.54 8.34 -5.77
CA ASP A 398 -28.15 9.65 -5.54
C ASP A 398 -27.87 10.67 -6.66
N CYS A 399 -27.02 10.30 -7.63
CA CYS A 399 -26.66 11.16 -8.77
C CYS A 399 -27.59 10.99 -9.99
N LYS A 400 -28.66 10.18 -9.86
CA LYS A 400 -29.62 9.85 -10.97
C LYS A 400 -30.85 10.73 -10.91
#